data_4365cd292fd9d23d7aab2ba7ad2ba207
#
_entry.id   4365cd292fd9d23d7aab2ba7ad2ba207
#
_cell.length_a   1.000
_cell.length_b   1.000
_cell.length_c   1.000
_cell.angle_alpha   90.00
_cell.angle_beta   90.00
_cell.angle_gamma   90.00
#
_symmetry.space_group_name_H-M   'P 1'
#
loop_
_entity.id
_entity.type
_entity.pdbx_description
1 polymer ?
#
loop_
_entity_poly.entity_id
_entity_poly.type
_entity_poly.pdbx_seq_one_letter_code
_entity_poly.pdbx_strand_id
1 'polypeptide(L)'
;MKANRPLITMPHDIEEPIRAELFSLERLEQHAESLAAAQTVMNKAARGHPLIPRVRENGRVLLDCYRATSLAIEQGRAITPAAEWLVDNFHIVDEQLREIQDDLPIGYYRTLPKLASGHLEGYPRVYGVAWAFVAHTDSRFDPEALRRFVSAYQRVQPLTIGGLWAVAITLRVVLVENLRRLAERIVRSRAARQEADLLADTLLGASARPEALTAALAEFENQPMEKAFAVQLVQRLRDLDPKVAPVLVWLDKHLADAGTNADEVVHAEHQEQGAMNVSVRNIVTSMRSISAFDWPEFFEAVSSVDEILRHDTHFGDMDFATRDNYRHAIEDLSRGSGHSEIEVAKRVVRHVQQAASKVSDVSHNGDEPSRGRQTEPGYYLISRGRPAFERELGFHVSLRRWLLRLYIRAAVPGYLGTIALLTGILLALPLLLSFEHGTGTKGLVLLAFFAAVPASDLAIALINRAVMDSLGPRRLP
;
A
#
# COMPACT_ATOMS: atom_id res chain seq x y z
N MET A 1 -21.02 -43.12 -1.81
CA MET A 1 -20.01 -42.26 -1.16
C MET A 1 -20.13 -40.87 -1.76
N LYS A 2 -20.52 -39.85 -0.99
CA LYS A 2 -20.59 -38.48 -1.48
C LYS A 2 -19.16 -37.99 -1.67
N ALA A 3 -18.80 -37.70 -2.94
CA ALA A 3 -17.55 -37.04 -3.25
C ALA A 3 -17.46 -35.75 -2.47
N ASN A 4 -16.41 -35.60 -1.63
CA ASN A 4 -16.10 -34.39 -0.90
C ASN A 4 -15.78 -33.31 -1.94
N ARG A 5 -16.72 -32.40 -2.20
CA ARG A 5 -16.46 -31.21 -3.03
C ARG A 5 -15.27 -30.47 -2.41
N PRO A 6 -14.29 -30.04 -3.20
CA PRO A 6 -13.17 -29.27 -2.68
C PRO A 6 -13.72 -28.04 -1.96
N LEU A 7 -13.18 -27.77 -0.77
CA LEU A 7 -13.54 -26.63 0.10
C LEU A 7 -13.28 -25.26 -0.53
N ILE A 8 -12.56 -25.21 -1.63
CA ILE A 8 -12.19 -23.98 -2.34
C ILE A 8 -12.54 -24.16 -3.82
N THR A 9 -13.49 -23.37 -4.31
CA THR A 9 -13.72 -23.17 -5.75
C THR A 9 -12.68 -22.19 -6.24
N MET A 10 -11.54 -22.69 -6.75
CA MET A 10 -10.49 -21.81 -7.31
C MET A 10 -10.97 -21.22 -8.64
N PRO A 11 -10.70 -19.92 -8.92
CA PRO A 11 -10.90 -19.35 -10.24
C PRO A 11 -10.09 -20.13 -11.29
N HIS A 12 -10.61 -20.24 -12.50
CA HIS A 12 -9.91 -20.90 -13.61
C HIS A 12 -8.60 -20.18 -14.01
N ASP A 13 -8.48 -18.89 -13.72
CA ASP A 13 -7.31 -18.05 -14.04
C ASP A 13 -6.56 -17.68 -12.77
N ILE A 14 -5.49 -18.40 -12.46
CA ILE A 14 -4.55 -18.03 -11.38
C ILE A 14 -3.55 -17.04 -11.95
N GLU A 15 -3.45 -15.88 -11.31
CA GLU A 15 -2.44 -14.88 -11.66
C GLU A 15 -1.03 -15.43 -11.41
N GLU A 16 -0.12 -15.22 -12.35
CA GLU A 16 1.28 -15.64 -12.22
C GLU A 16 1.97 -14.93 -11.04
N PRO A 17 2.89 -15.62 -10.33
CA PRO A 17 3.71 -14.99 -9.29
C PRO A 17 4.44 -13.76 -9.80
N ILE A 18 4.62 -12.77 -8.92
CA ILE A 18 5.38 -11.56 -9.23
C ILE A 18 6.87 -11.92 -9.20
N ARG A 19 7.37 -12.35 -10.34
CA ARG A 19 8.75 -12.79 -10.52
C ARG A 19 9.23 -12.47 -11.93
N ALA A 20 10.45 -11.95 -12.00
CA ALA A 20 11.13 -11.66 -13.25
C ALA A 20 12.61 -12.11 -13.17
N GLU A 21 13.42 -11.77 -14.14
CA GLU A 21 14.86 -12.00 -14.10
C GLU A 21 15.48 -11.28 -12.89
N LEU A 22 16.31 -11.99 -12.12
CA LEU A 22 17.02 -11.43 -10.98
C LEU A 22 18.12 -10.49 -11.44
N PHE A 23 18.19 -9.31 -10.85
CA PHE A 23 19.15 -8.30 -11.22
C PHE A 23 20.26 -8.14 -10.16
N SER A 24 21.48 -7.83 -10.63
CA SER A 24 22.53 -7.27 -9.77
C SER A 24 22.14 -5.86 -9.32
N LEU A 25 22.86 -5.31 -8.32
CA LEU A 25 22.59 -3.95 -7.83
C LEU A 25 22.68 -2.91 -8.95
N GLU A 26 23.69 -2.99 -9.81
CA GLU A 26 23.91 -2.08 -10.93
C GLU A 26 22.77 -2.18 -11.97
N ARG A 27 22.32 -3.40 -12.24
CA ARG A 27 21.23 -3.63 -13.19
C ARG A 27 19.89 -3.19 -12.62
N LEU A 28 19.69 -3.31 -11.30
CA LEU A 28 18.53 -2.75 -10.59
C LEU A 28 18.47 -1.21 -10.73
N GLU A 29 19.60 -0.52 -10.58
CA GLU A 29 19.65 0.94 -10.77
C GLU A 29 19.32 1.33 -12.20
N GLN A 30 19.92 0.69 -13.20
CA GLN A 30 19.63 0.93 -14.61
C GLN A 30 18.14 0.67 -14.95
N HIS A 31 17.59 -0.40 -14.35
CA HIS A 31 16.17 -0.71 -14.51
C HIS A 31 15.28 0.36 -13.87
N ALA A 32 15.64 0.86 -12.69
CA ALA A 32 14.92 1.94 -12.02
C ALA A 32 14.88 3.23 -12.87
N GLU A 33 16.00 3.61 -13.48
CA GLU A 33 16.07 4.76 -14.39
C GLU A 33 15.20 4.55 -15.64
N SER A 34 15.27 3.37 -16.25
CA SER A 34 14.45 3.00 -17.40
C SER A 34 12.96 2.99 -17.08
N LEU A 35 12.62 2.43 -15.91
CA LEU A 35 11.25 2.39 -15.39
C LEU A 35 10.70 3.80 -15.18
N ALA A 36 11.50 4.69 -14.56
CA ALA A 36 11.14 6.08 -14.34
C ALA A 36 10.89 6.83 -15.65
N ALA A 37 11.74 6.60 -16.66
CA ALA A 37 11.56 7.20 -17.98
C ALA A 37 10.32 6.69 -18.72
N ALA A 38 9.95 5.42 -18.53
CA ALA A 38 8.81 4.79 -19.21
C ALA A 38 7.47 5.09 -18.52
N GLN A 39 7.45 5.34 -17.20
CA GLN A 39 6.23 5.54 -16.45
C GLN A 39 5.65 6.94 -16.67
N THR A 40 4.49 6.99 -17.31
CA THR A 40 3.69 8.22 -17.44
C THR A 40 2.68 8.32 -16.30
N VAL A 41 2.44 9.54 -15.82
CA VAL A 41 1.54 9.82 -14.68
C VAL A 41 0.32 10.58 -15.15
N MET A 42 -0.85 10.23 -14.63
CA MET A 42 -2.10 10.94 -14.90
C MET A 42 -2.06 12.35 -14.29
N ASN A 43 -2.35 13.38 -15.10
CA ASN A 43 -2.38 14.78 -14.66
C ASN A 43 -3.57 15.16 -13.77
N LYS A 44 -4.61 14.32 -13.69
CA LYS A 44 -5.78 14.53 -12.83
C LYS A 44 -5.92 13.33 -11.90
N ALA A 45 -6.39 13.59 -10.68
CA ALA A 45 -6.78 12.55 -9.72
C ALA A 45 -7.94 11.69 -10.29
N ALA A 46 -7.60 10.83 -11.24
CA ALA A 46 -8.53 9.85 -11.80
C ALA A 46 -8.93 8.86 -10.71
N ARG A 47 -10.13 8.28 -10.82
CA ARG A 47 -10.52 7.13 -10.01
C ARG A 47 -9.58 5.98 -10.34
N GLY A 48 -8.59 5.75 -9.49
CA GLY A 48 -7.68 4.61 -9.64
C GLY A 48 -8.29 3.34 -9.03
N HIS A 49 -7.59 2.23 -9.24
CA HIS A 49 -7.98 0.95 -8.65
C HIS A 49 -7.82 0.99 -7.12
N PRO A 50 -8.84 0.62 -6.34
CA PRO A 50 -8.77 0.65 -4.89
C PRO A 50 -7.86 -0.47 -4.35
N LEU A 51 -6.80 -0.15 -3.61
CA LEU A 51 -5.90 -1.14 -3.01
C LEU A 51 -6.51 -1.86 -1.81
N ILE A 52 -7.24 -1.17 -0.94
CA ILE A 52 -7.79 -1.77 0.29
C ILE A 52 -8.74 -2.94 0.02
N PRO A 53 -9.71 -2.87 -0.92
CA PRO A 53 -10.52 -4.03 -1.28
C PRO A 53 -9.67 -5.20 -1.77
N ARG A 54 -8.64 -4.95 -2.61
CA ARG A 54 -7.74 -5.99 -3.10
C ARG A 54 -6.93 -6.63 -1.97
N VAL A 55 -6.40 -5.84 -1.04
CA VAL A 55 -5.69 -6.36 0.15
C VAL A 55 -6.60 -7.25 1.01
N ARG A 56 -7.86 -6.85 1.21
CA ARG A 56 -8.84 -7.67 1.94
C ARG A 56 -9.17 -8.97 1.23
N GLU A 57 -9.29 -8.94 -0.09
CA GLU A 57 -9.49 -10.13 -0.90
C GLU A 57 -8.28 -11.06 -0.81
N ASN A 58 -7.07 -10.54 -0.99
CA ASN A 58 -5.83 -11.29 -0.80
C ASN A 58 -5.77 -11.96 0.58
N GLY A 59 -6.15 -11.22 1.64
CA GLY A 59 -6.19 -11.75 3.00
C GLY A 59 -7.17 -12.91 3.16
N ARG A 60 -8.36 -12.86 2.53
CA ARG A 60 -9.33 -13.97 2.55
C ARG A 60 -8.77 -15.20 1.85
N VAL A 61 -8.22 -15.02 0.65
CA VAL A 61 -7.65 -16.13 -0.12
C VAL A 61 -6.48 -16.76 0.63
N LEU A 62 -5.59 -15.97 1.23
CA LEU A 62 -4.48 -16.46 2.03
C LEU A 62 -4.97 -17.26 3.25
N LEU A 63 -6.01 -16.80 3.93
CA LEU A 63 -6.61 -17.52 5.06
C LEU A 63 -7.23 -18.86 4.62
N ASP A 64 -7.89 -18.88 3.46
CA ASP A 64 -8.46 -20.11 2.91
C ASP A 64 -7.36 -21.10 2.49
N CYS A 65 -6.27 -20.63 1.87
CA CYS A 65 -5.10 -21.45 1.57
C CYS A 65 -4.44 -22.00 2.83
N TYR A 66 -4.30 -21.17 3.88
CA TYR A 66 -3.81 -21.59 5.20
C TYR A 66 -4.66 -22.72 5.79
N ARG A 67 -5.99 -22.53 5.86
CA ARG A 67 -6.92 -23.53 6.39
C ARG A 67 -6.87 -24.85 5.62
N ALA A 68 -6.84 -24.76 4.28
CA ALA A 68 -6.75 -25.95 3.42
C ALA A 68 -5.43 -26.71 3.61
N THR A 69 -4.33 -25.99 3.88
CA THR A 69 -3.03 -26.60 4.14
C THR A 69 -2.96 -27.21 5.53
N SER A 70 -3.46 -26.52 6.55
CA SER A 70 -3.55 -27.03 7.93
C SER A 70 -4.39 -28.30 8.01
N LEU A 71 -5.54 -28.35 7.33
CA LEU A 71 -6.36 -29.55 7.25
C LEU A 71 -5.62 -30.74 6.59
N ALA A 72 -4.78 -30.47 5.60
CA ALA A 72 -3.97 -31.53 4.99
C ALA A 72 -2.93 -32.08 5.96
N ILE A 73 -2.30 -31.23 6.78
CA ILE A 73 -1.37 -31.65 7.82
C ILE A 73 -2.08 -32.52 8.86
N GLU A 74 -3.25 -32.08 9.34
CA GLU A 74 -4.07 -32.85 10.29
C GLU A 74 -4.47 -34.23 9.76
N GLN A 75 -4.65 -34.35 8.44
CA GLN A 75 -4.95 -35.61 7.76
C GLN A 75 -3.71 -36.48 7.45
N GLY A 76 -2.52 -36.07 7.93
CA GLY A 76 -1.26 -36.78 7.69
C GLY A 76 -0.79 -36.76 6.23
N ARG A 77 -1.25 -35.81 5.41
CA ARG A 77 -0.86 -35.69 4.00
C ARG A 77 0.46 -34.93 3.87
N ALA A 78 1.27 -35.36 2.93
CA ALA A 78 2.51 -34.65 2.63
C ALA A 78 2.24 -33.23 2.09
N ILE A 79 3.02 -32.27 2.57
CA ILE A 79 3.01 -30.88 2.13
C ILE A 79 4.38 -30.49 1.59
N THR A 80 4.42 -29.44 0.76
CA THR A 80 5.68 -28.90 0.26
C THR A 80 6.33 -27.99 1.29
N PRO A 81 7.67 -27.79 1.28
CA PRO A 81 8.33 -26.85 2.17
C PRO A 81 7.78 -25.40 2.08
N ALA A 82 7.35 -24.97 0.89
CA ALA A 82 6.68 -23.68 0.70
C ALA A 82 5.34 -23.60 1.47
N ALA A 83 4.57 -24.69 1.49
CA ALA A 83 3.33 -24.77 2.25
C ALA A 83 3.59 -24.76 3.78
N GLU A 84 4.63 -25.43 4.23
CA GLU A 84 5.09 -25.43 5.62
C GLU A 84 5.48 -24.02 6.08
N TRP A 85 6.30 -23.32 5.28
CA TRP A 85 6.65 -21.92 5.53
C TRP A 85 5.42 -21.02 5.68
N LEU A 86 4.42 -21.19 4.81
CA LEU A 86 3.18 -20.40 4.87
C LEU A 86 2.42 -20.67 6.18
N VAL A 87 2.28 -21.93 6.58
CA VAL A 87 1.51 -22.29 7.80
C VAL A 87 2.23 -21.83 9.06
N ASP A 88 3.51 -22.11 9.18
CA ASP A 88 4.30 -21.78 10.37
C ASP A 88 4.41 -20.27 10.62
N ASN A 89 4.35 -19.48 9.57
CA ASN A 89 4.54 -18.03 9.64
C ASN A 89 3.28 -17.22 9.30
N PHE A 90 2.10 -17.84 9.31
CA PHE A 90 0.86 -17.14 8.94
C PHE A 90 0.53 -15.96 9.86
N HIS A 91 0.96 -16.01 11.11
CA HIS A 91 0.81 -14.90 12.06
C HIS A 91 1.48 -13.60 11.57
N ILE A 92 2.62 -13.70 10.85
CA ILE A 92 3.29 -12.53 10.26
C ILE A 92 2.44 -11.95 9.15
N VAL A 93 1.85 -12.83 8.32
CA VAL A 93 0.96 -12.39 7.22
C VAL A 93 -0.25 -11.63 7.77
N ASP A 94 -0.87 -12.14 8.85
CA ASP A 94 -2.00 -11.50 9.49
C ASP A 94 -1.63 -10.14 10.12
N GLU A 95 -0.44 -10.03 10.72
CA GLU A 95 0.11 -8.78 11.22
C GLU A 95 0.30 -7.76 10.08
N GLN A 96 0.92 -8.17 8.97
CA GLN A 96 1.09 -7.29 7.80
C GLN A 96 -0.24 -6.82 7.22
N LEU A 97 -1.25 -7.68 7.17
CA LEU A 97 -2.58 -7.30 6.69
C LEU A 97 -3.25 -6.24 7.58
N ARG A 98 -3.04 -6.30 8.91
CA ARG A 98 -3.51 -5.29 9.86
C ARG A 98 -2.74 -3.98 9.69
N GLU A 99 -1.41 -4.02 9.68
CA GLU A 99 -0.57 -2.83 9.47
C GLU A 99 -0.95 -2.11 8.16
N ILE A 100 -1.17 -2.85 7.07
CA ILE A 100 -1.62 -2.25 5.80
C ILE A 100 -2.97 -1.55 5.95
N GLN A 101 -3.91 -2.12 6.69
CA GLN A 101 -5.24 -1.53 6.87
C GLN A 101 -5.20 -0.27 7.74
N ASP A 102 -4.33 -0.25 8.74
CA ASP A 102 -4.18 0.87 9.67
C ASP A 102 -3.38 2.02 9.03
N ASP A 103 -2.32 1.71 8.29
CA ASP A 103 -1.38 2.68 7.73
C ASP A 103 -1.76 3.21 6.35
N LEU A 104 -2.81 2.69 5.70
CA LEU A 104 -3.25 3.14 4.38
C LEU A 104 -4.61 3.86 4.43
N PRO A 105 -4.69 5.11 4.92
CA PRO A 105 -5.95 5.87 4.93
C PRO A 105 -6.46 6.10 3.50
N ILE A 106 -7.76 5.90 3.29
CA ILE A 106 -8.41 6.04 1.97
C ILE A 106 -8.15 7.42 1.35
N GLY A 107 -8.09 8.48 2.17
CA GLY A 107 -7.80 9.84 1.72
C GLY A 107 -6.40 10.00 1.14
N TYR A 108 -5.40 9.41 1.77
CA TYR A 108 -4.00 9.47 1.36
C TYR A 108 -3.76 8.78 0.01
N TYR A 109 -4.28 7.57 -0.15
CA TYR A 109 -4.17 6.82 -1.40
C TYR A 109 -4.70 7.58 -2.64
N ARG A 110 -5.78 8.36 -2.45
CA ARG A 110 -6.36 9.16 -3.54
C ARG A 110 -5.45 10.30 -4.02
N THR A 111 -4.58 10.79 -3.17
CA THR A 111 -3.67 11.90 -3.50
C THR A 111 -2.42 11.47 -4.24
N LEU A 112 -2.06 10.18 -4.18
CA LEU A 112 -0.88 9.65 -4.84
C LEU A 112 -1.00 9.71 -6.37
N PRO A 113 0.06 10.14 -7.08
CA PRO A 113 0.12 10.12 -8.54
C PRO A 113 -0.09 8.70 -9.08
N LYS A 114 -0.90 8.54 -10.12
CA LYS A 114 -1.28 7.25 -10.71
C LYS A 114 -0.67 7.05 -12.08
N LEU A 115 -0.37 5.80 -12.42
CA LEU A 115 0.12 5.41 -13.72
C LEU A 115 -0.97 5.60 -14.78
N ALA A 116 -0.58 6.18 -15.92
CA ALA A 116 -1.47 6.50 -17.03
C ALA A 116 -1.58 5.37 -18.06
N SER A 117 -0.69 4.37 -18.02
CA SER A 117 -0.64 3.28 -19.01
C SER A 117 0.10 2.07 -18.47
N GLY A 118 0.01 0.93 -19.18
CA GLY A 118 0.66 -0.32 -18.85
C GLY A 118 -0.19 -1.25 -17.98
N HIS A 119 0.38 -2.40 -17.59
CA HIS A 119 -0.33 -3.43 -16.82
C HIS A 119 -0.74 -2.98 -15.40
N LEU A 120 -0.16 -1.89 -14.91
CA LEU A 120 -0.49 -1.26 -13.62
C LEU A 120 -1.18 0.10 -13.80
N GLU A 121 -1.82 0.36 -14.95
CA GLU A 121 -2.61 1.56 -15.18
C GLU A 121 -3.63 1.77 -14.06
N GLY A 122 -3.78 3.02 -13.59
CA GLY A 122 -4.70 3.37 -12.50
C GLY A 122 -4.20 3.06 -11.09
N TYR A 123 -3.11 2.31 -10.92
CA TYR A 123 -2.45 2.15 -9.63
C TYR A 123 -1.51 3.33 -9.32
N PRO A 124 -1.19 3.59 -8.04
CA PRO A 124 -0.18 4.58 -7.70
C PRO A 124 1.16 4.28 -8.36
N ARG A 125 1.85 5.32 -8.81
CA ARG A 125 3.19 5.18 -9.38
C ARG A 125 4.16 4.41 -8.46
N VAL A 126 4.13 4.72 -7.17
CA VAL A 126 4.95 4.03 -6.15
C VAL A 126 4.64 2.53 -6.04
N TYR A 127 3.39 2.11 -6.33
CA TYR A 127 3.05 0.70 -6.40
C TYR A 127 3.77 -0.01 -7.56
N GLY A 128 3.88 0.66 -8.72
CA GLY A 128 4.67 0.15 -9.84
C GLY A 128 6.18 0.07 -9.52
N VAL A 129 6.70 1.02 -8.74
CA VAL A 129 8.09 0.98 -8.25
C VAL A 129 8.30 -0.23 -7.32
N ALA A 130 7.42 -0.43 -6.35
CA ALA A 130 7.47 -1.58 -5.44
C ALA A 130 7.31 -2.92 -6.18
N TRP A 131 6.42 -2.99 -7.17
CA TRP A 131 6.23 -4.16 -8.01
C TRP A 131 7.50 -4.57 -8.75
N ALA A 132 8.15 -3.61 -9.42
CA ALA A 132 9.39 -3.86 -10.15
C ALA A 132 10.52 -4.31 -9.21
N PHE A 133 10.66 -3.68 -8.05
CA PHE A 133 11.65 -4.09 -7.05
C PHE A 133 11.42 -5.54 -6.60
N VAL A 134 10.19 -5.88 -6.19
CA VAL A 134 9.82 -7.25 -5.74
C VAL A 134 10.04 -8.28 -6.85
N ALA A 135 9.68 -7.95 -8.09
CA ALA A 135 9.84 -8.86 -9.23
C ALA A 135 11.29 -9.22 -9.52
N HIS A 136 12.20 -8.23 -9.46
CA HIS A 136 13.61 -8.40 -9.82
C HIS A 136 14.52 -8.76 -8.65
N THR A 137 13.99 -8.85 -7.42
CA THR A 137 14.71 -9.32 -6.22
C THR A 137 14.18 -10.65 -5.67
N ASP A 138 13.26 -11.32 -6.40
CA ASP A 138 12.52 -12.49 -5.91
C ASP A 138 11.92 -12.24 -4.52
N SER A 139 11.27 -11.09 -4.36
CA SER A 139 10.64 -10.66 -3.09
C SER A 139 11.60 -10.47 -1.90
N ARG A 140 12.91 -10.48 -2.13
CA ARG A 140 13.91 -10.28 -1.08
C ARG A 140 14.05 -8.79 -0.76
N PHE A 141 13.78 -8.43 0.48
CA PHE A 141 14.04 -7.09 0.98
C PHE A 141 15.51 -6.93 1.39
N ASP A 142 16.21 -6.06 0.68
CA ASP A 142 17.55 -5.63 0.99
C ASP A 142 17.52 -4.09 1.08
N PRO A 143 17.78 -3.49 2.26
CA PRO A 143 17.72 -2.05 2.46
C PRO A 143 18.61 -1.24 1.51
N GLU A 144 19.84 -1.70 1.27
CA GLU A 144 20.78 -1.01 0.39
C GLU A 144 20.34 -1.10 -1.07
N ALA A 145 19.87 -2.26 -1.51
CA ALA A 145 19.33 -2.44 -2.84
C ALA A 145 18.10 -1.53 -3.06
N LEU A 146 17.19 -1.44 -2.06
CA LEU A 146 16.03 -0.56 -2.13
C LEU A 146 16.45 0.91 -2.18
N ARG A 147 17.40 1.33 -1.34
CA ARG A 147 17.91 2.70 -1.31
C ARG A 147 18.48 3.10 -2.68
N ARG A 148 19.35 2.28 -3.25
CA ARG A 148 19.95 2.50 -4.57
C ARG A 148 18.91 2.52 -5.68
N PHE A 149 17.94 1.60 -5.66
CA PHE A 149 16.85 1.51 -6.63
C PHE A 149 15.97 2.77 -6.61
N VAL A 150 15.52 3.20 -5.43
CA VAL A 150 14.66 4.39 -5.30
C VAL A 150 15.45 5.66 -5.63
N SER A 151 16.71 5.77 -5.23
CA SER A 151 17.57 6.91 -5.59
C SER A 151 17.78 7.00 -7.10
N ALA A 152 18.04 5.87 -7.78
CA ALA A 152 18.18 5.81 -9.23
C ALA A 152 16.88 6.24 -9.94
N TYR A 153 15.75 5.73 -9.48
CA TYR A 153 14.43 6.13 -9.99
C TYR A 153 14.22 7.65 -9.88
N GLN A 154 14.53 8.24 -8.74
CA GLN A 154 14.35 9.66 -8.47
C GLN A 154 15.27 10.58 -9.26
N ARG A 155 16.44 10.11 -9.73
CA ARG A 155 17.29 10.90 -10.64
C ARG A 155 16.58 11.25 -11.95
N VAL A 156 15.68 10.39 -12.42
CA VAL A 156 14.93 10.59 -13.66
C VAL A 156 13.57 11.22 -13.40
N GLN A 157 12.81 10.67 -12.46
CA GLN A 157 11.48 11.16 -12.14
C GLN A 157 11.24 11.16 -10.62
N PRO A 158 11.39 12.30 -9.95
CA PRO A 158 11.22 12.39 -8.51
C PRO A 158 9.83 11.91 -8.03
N LEU A 159 9.82 11.15 -6.96
CA LEU A 159 8.61 10.81 -6.22
C LEU A 159 8.17 12.02 -5.38
N THR A 160 6.87 12.16 -5.17
CA THR A 160 6.36 13.12 -4.20
C THR A 160 6.72 12.70 -2.77
N ILE A 161 6.72 13.64 -1.82
CA ILE A 161 6.90 13.34 -0.40
C ILE A 161 5.96 12.22 0.04
N GLY A 162 4.66 12.36 -0.28
CA GLY A 162 3.70 11.30 -0.02
C GLY A 162 4.00 9.99 -0.75
N GLY A 163 4.52 10.05 -1.98
CA GLY A 163 4.95 8.86 -2.72
C GLY A 163 6.10 8.12 -2.04
N LEU A 164 7.08 8.84 -1.49
CA LEU A 164 8.20 8.24 -0.76
C LEU A 164 7.76 7.57 0.54
N TRP A 165 6.89 8.21 1.32
CA TRP A 165 6.31 7.61 2.53
C TRP A 165 5.47 6.36 2.21
N ALA A 166 4.88 6.32 1.02
CA ALA A 166 4.11 5.17 0.58
C ALA A 166 4.98 3.96 0.14
N VAL A 167 6.31 4.08 0.03
CA VAL A 167 7.19 2.96 -0.37
C VAL A 167 7.03 1.78 0.59
N ALA A 168 7.10 2.03 1.90
CA ALA A 168 6.96 0.99 2.92
C ALA A 168 5.67 0.19 2.78
N ILE A 169 4.53 0.91 2.74
CA ILE A 169 3.22 0.29 2.69
C ILE A 169 2.97 -0.40 1.35
N THR A 170 3.46 0.15 0.24
CA THR A 170 3.29 -0.47 -1.08
C THR A 170 4.14 -1.71 -1.25
N LEU A 171 5.34 -1.77 -0.67
CA LEU A 171 6.13 -3.00 -0.60
C LEU A 171 5.38 -4.11 0.13
N ARG A 172 4.80 -3.83 1.31
CA ARG A 172 3.98 -4.79 2.04
C ARG A 172 2.81 -5.29 1.19
N VAL A 173 2.10 -4.37 0.52
CA VAL A 173 0.96 -4.74 -0.34
C VAL A 173 1.39 -5.67 -1.47
N VAL A 174 2.52 -5.39 -2.13
CA VAL A 174 3.04 -6.23 -3.24
C VAL A 174 3.51 -7.59 -2.73
N LEU A 175 4.16 -7.66 -1.55
CA LEU A 175 4.56 -8.93 -0.94
C LEU A 175 3.34 -9.79 -0.57
N VAL A 176 2.29 -9.21 0.00
CA VAL A 176 1.02 -9.91 0.28
C VAL A 176 0.37 -10.40 -1.01
N GLU A 177 0.36 -9.58 -2.05
CA GLU A 177 -0.14 -9.95 -3.38
C GLU A 177 0.63 -11.14 -3.95
N ASN A 178 1.96 -11.12 -3.90
CA ASN A 178 2.79 -12.20 -4.41
C ASN A 178 2.63 -13.49 -3.59
N LEU A 179 2.54 -13.36 -2.25
CA LEU A 179 2.28 -14.52 -1.39
C LEU A 179 0.93 -15.18 -1.70
N ARG A 180 -0.13 -14.39 -1.96
CA ARG A 180 -1.42 -14.92 -2.36
C ARG A 180 -1.31 -15.77 -3.62
N ARG A 181 -0.64 -15.25 -4.66
CA ARG A 181 -0.44 -15.96 -5.94
C ARG A 181 0.31 -17.28 -5.76
N LEU A 182 1.35 -17.27 -4.94
CA LEU A 182 2.11 -18.47 -4.60
C LEU A 182 1.28 -19.46 -3.77
N ALA A 183 0.52 -18.99 -2.79
CA ALA A 183 -0.34 -19.84 -1.95
C ALA A 183 -1.44 -20.54 -2.76
N GLU A 184 -2.10 -19.83 -3.68
CA GLU A 184 -3.07 -20.44 -4.61
C GLU A 184 -2.43 -21.51 -5.47
N ARG A 185 -1.23 -21.26 -6.01
CA ARG A 185 -0.50 -22.23 -6.82
C ARG A 185 -0.10 -23.47 -6.01
N ILE A 186 0.33 -23.31 -4.77
CA ILE A 186 0.64 -24.42 -3.85
C ILE A 186 -0.59 -25.30 -3.62
N VAL A 187 -1.74 -24.69 -3.30
CA VAL A 187 -2.98 -25.43 -3.04
C VAL A 187 -3.48 -26.13 -4.29
N ARG A 188 -3.42 -25.48 -5.46
CA ARG A 188 -3.80 -26.06 -6.76
C ARG A 188 -2.90 -27.23 -7.15
N SER A 189 -1.59 -27.09 -7.06
CA SER A 189 -0.63 -28.16 -7.33
C SER A 189 -0.86 -29.36 -6.42
N ARG A 190 -1.21 -29.14 -5.13
CA ARG A 190 -1.59 -30.22 -4.22
C ARG A 190 -2.90 -30.90 -4.64
N ALA A 191 -3.93 -30.13 -5.02
CA ALA A 191 -5.19 -30.71 -5.48
C ALA A 191 -4.99 -31.57 -6.76
N ALA A 192 -4.18 -31.11 -7.69
CA ALA A 192 -3.82 -31.86 -8.90
C ALA A 192 -3.11 -33.19 -8.57
N ARG A 193 -2.18 -33.19 -7.58
CA ARG A 193 -1.54 -34.45 -7.11
C ARG A 193 -2.54 -35.40 -6.51
N GLN A 194 -3.50 -34.92 -5.71
CA GLN A 194 -4.54 -35.76 -5.12
C GLN A 194 -5.43 -36.41 -6.19
N GLU A 195 -5.77 -35.63 -7.22
CA GLU A 195 -6.54 -36.14 -8.37
C GLU A 195 -5.77 -37.22 -9.11
N ALA A 196 -4.46 -37.03 -9.34
CA ALA A 196 -3.58 -38.04 -9.91
C ALA A 196 -3.51 -39.33 -9.08
N ASP A 197 -3.43 -39.21 -7.72
CA ASP A 197 -3.46 -40.39 -6.83
C ASP A 197 -4.77 -41.12 -6.92
N LEU A 198 -5.91 -40.44 -6.93
CA LEU A 198 -7.23 -41.08 -7.09
C LEU A 198 -7.39 -41.78 -8.46
N LEU A 199 -6.88 -41.16 -9.52
CA LEU A 199 -6.85 -41.76 -10.83
C LEU A 199 -5.95 -43.00 -10.83
N ALA A 200 -4.73 -42.92 -10.30
CA ALA A 200 -3.82 -44.06 -10.20
C ALA A 200 -4.44 -45.22 -9.44
N ASP A 201 -5.08 -45.00 -8.30
CA ASP A 201 -5.79 -46.03 -7.52
C ASP A 201 -6.94 -46.65 -8.31
N THR A 202 -7.68 -45.85 -9.08
CA THR A 202 -8.76 -46.32 -9.96
C THR A 202 -8.20 -47.19 -11.08
N LEU A 203 -7.12 -46.79 -11.74
CA LEU A 203 -6.45 -47.49 -12.83
C LEU A 203 -5.86 -48.83 -12.34
N LEU A 204 -5.27 -48.85 -11.15
CA LEU A 204 -4.75 -50.06 -10.51
C LEU A 204 -5.88 -51.06 -10.18
N GLY A 205 -7.00 -50.57 -9.66
CA GLY A 205 -8.18 -51.41 -9.40
C GLY A 205 -8.86 -51.92 -10.66
N ALA A 206 -8.74 -51.20 -11.78
CA ALA A 206 -9.30 -51.56 -13.08
C ALA A 206 -8.33 -52.30 -14.00
N SER A 207 -7.08 -52.54 -13.61
CA SER A 207 -6.00 -53.12 -14.44
C SER A 207 -6.32 -54.46 -15.10
N ALA A 208 -7.30 -55.17 -14.57
CA ALA A 208 -7.80 -56.44 -15.19
C ALA A 208 -8.87 -56.22 -16.27
N ARG A 209 -9.33 -54.98 -16.54
CA ARG A 209 -10.44 -54.69 -17.48
C ARG A 209 -10.04 -53.52 -18.40
N PRO A 210 -9.63 -53.79 -19.65
CA PRO A 210 -9.21 -52.75 -20.60
C PRO A 210 -10.26 -51.66 -20.87
N GLU A 211 -11.55 -52.05 -20.89
CA GLU A 211 -12.66 -51.07 -21.10
C GLU A 211 -12.80 -50.07 -19.94
N ALA A 212 -12.55 -50.50 -18.71
CA ALA A 212 -12.59 -49.64 -17.53
C ALA A 212 -11.40 -48.65 -17.48
N LEU A 213 -10.22 -49.06 -17.98
CA LEU A 213 -9.06 -48.22 -18.16
C LEU A 213 -9.33 -47.08 -19.16
N THR A 214 -9.88 -47.47 -20.34
CA THR A 214 -10.21 -46.49 -21.39
C THR A 214 -11.27 -45.49 -20.91
N ALA A 215 -12.29 -45.93 -20.19
CA ALA A 215 -13.33 -45.08 -19.64
C ALA A 215 -12.78 -44.09 -18.57
N ALA A 216 -11.87 -44.54 -17.70
CA ALA A 216 -11.25 -43.69 -16.70
C ALA A 216 -10.34 -42.60 -17.31
N LEU A 217 -9.65 -42.89 -18.42
CA LEU A 217 -8.79 -41.95 -19.13
C LEU A 217 -9.57 -40.98 -20.01
N ALA A 218 -10.74 -41.35 -20.51
CA ALA A 218 -11.56 -40.52 -21.40
C ALA A 218 -11.98 -39.18 -20.76
N GLU A 219 -12.11 -39.13 -19.43
CA GLU A 219 -12.44 -37.90 -18.68
C GLU A 219 -11.32 -36.87 -18.77
N PHE A 220 -10.06 -37.31 -18.94
CA PHE A 220 -8.86 -36.47 -18.99
C PHE A 220 -8.37 -36.16 -20.41
N GLU A 221 -8.98 -36.74 -21.43
CA GLU A 221 -8.49 -36.70 -22.84
C GLU A 221 -8.51 -35.27 -23.44
N ASN A 222 -9.44 -34.42 -22.96
CA ASN A 222 -9.62 -33.05 -23.48
C ASN A 222 -9.37 -31.94 -22.42
N GLN A 223 -8.80 -32.28 -21.27
CA GLN A 223 -8.48 -31.30 -20.22
C GLN A 223 -7.00 -30.91 -20.26
N PRO A 224 -6.68 -29.61 -20.03
CA PRO A 224 -5.29 -29.22 -19.90
C PRO A 224 -4.71 -29.87 -18.64
N MET A 225 -3.64 -30.66 -18.82
CA MET A 225 -3.01 -31.42 -17.74
C MET A 225 -2.07 -30.52 -16.94
N GLU A 226 -2.35 -30.39 -15.64
CA GLU A 226 -1.44 -29.71 -14.72
C GLU A 226 -0.13 -30.49 -14.58
N LYS A 227 1.04 -29.78 -14.55
CA LYS A 227 2.35 -30.44 -14.40
C LYS A 227 2.42 -31.32 -13.16
N ALA A 228 1.92 -30.82 -12.02
CA ALA A 228 1.90 -31.57 -10.76
C ALA A 228 1.08 -32.85 -10.84
N PHE A 229 -0.02 -32.87 -11.61
CA PHE A 229 -0.80 -34.06 -11.89
C PHE A 229 0.01 -35.07 -12.69
N ALA A 230 0.61 -34.66 -13.82
CA ALA A 230 1.41 -35.51 -14.66
C ALA A 230 2.58 -36.16 -13.89
N VAL A 231 3.32 -35.34 -13.14
CA VAL A 231 4.46 -35.84 -12.32
C VAL A 231 3.99 -36.86 -11.28
N GLN A 232 2.92 -36.59 -10.58
CA GLN A 232 2.37 -37.52 -9.58
C GLN A 232 1.92 -38.83 -10.21
N LEU A 233 1.26 -38.75 -11.34
CA LEU A 233 0.79 -39.94 -12.07
C LEU A 233 1.97 -40.79 -12.58
N VAL A 234 3.02 -40.15 -13.15
CA VAL A 234 4.26 -40.83 -13.54
C VAL A 234 4.90 -41.53 -12.33
N GLN A 235 5.04 -40.83 -11.19
CA GLN A 235 5.65 -41.39 -9.99
C GLN A 235 4.88 -42.59 -9.43
N ARG A 236 3.56 -42.54 -9.46
CA ARG A 236 2.69 -43.62 -8.97
C ARG A 236 2.68 -44.83 -9.85
N LEU A 237 2.90 -44.67 -11.15
CA LEU A 237 2.77 -45.76 -12.15
C LEU A 237 4.13 -46.34 -12.57
N ARG A 238 5.25 -45.62 -12.40
CA ARG A 238 6.58 -46.01 -12.92
C ARG A 238 7.11 -47.31 -12.33
N ASP A 239 6.79 -47.63 -11.08
CA ASP A 239 7.33 -48.80 -10.36
C ASP A 239 6.31 -49.95 -10.28
N LEU A 240 5.23 -49.89 -11.08
CA LEU A 240 4.14 -50.82 -10.98
C LEU A 240 4.04 -51.82 -12.19
N ASP A 241 3.20 -52.84 -12.04
CA ASP A 241 2.92 -53.99 -12.94
C ASP A 241 2.90 -53.58 -14.44
N PRO A 242 3.49 -54.42 -15.36
CA PRO A 242 3.39 -54.25 -16.81
C PRO A 242 1.97 -54.02 -17.38
N LYS A 243 0.93 -54.36 -16.61
CA LYS A 243 -0.47 -54.13 -16.96
C LYS A 243 -0.88 -52.67 -17.05
N VAL A 244 -0.15 -51.74 -16.45
CA VAL A 244 -0.38 -50.27 -16.55
C VAL A 244 0.42 -49.61 -17.67
N ALA A 245 1.21 -50.35 -18.44
CA ALA A 245 1.92 -49.84 -19.60
C ALA A 245 1.03 -49.07 -20.60
N PRO A 246 -0.23 -49.44 -20.87
CA PRO A 246 -1.12 -48.65 -21.74
C PRO A 246 -1.40 -47.23 -21.21
N VAL A 247 -1.41 -47.02 -19.89
CA VAL A 247 -1.63 -45.72 -19.26
C VAL A 247 -0.42 -44.84 -19.42
N LEU A 248 0.80 -45.40 -19.28
CA LEU A 248 2.03 -44.66 -19.53
C LEU A 248 2.15 -44.24 -21.01
N VAL A 249 1.79 -45.13 -21.94
CA VAL A 249 1.75 -44.79 -23.38
C VAL A 249 0.72 -43.66 -23.66
N TRP A 250 -0.45 -43.70 -23.01
CA TRP A 250 -1.44 -42.64 -23.13
C TRP A 250 -0.89 -41.31 -22.58
N LEU A 251 -0.24 -41.33 -21.40
CA LEU A 251 0.36 -40.15 -20.79
C LEU A 251 1.47 -39.56 -21.66
N ASP A 252 2.37 -40.42 -22.17
CA ASP A 252 3.48 -39.99 -23.05
C ASP A 252 2.93 -39.35 -24.33
N LYS A 253 1.86 -39.94 -24.93
CA LYS A 253 1.19 -39.35 -26.08
C LYS A 253 0.57 -37.99 -25.75
N HIS A 254 -0.13 -37.88 -24.62
CA HIS A 254 -0.75 -36.62 -24.20
C HIS A 254 0.28 -35.51 -23.94
N LEU A 255 1.42 -35.86 -23.34
CA LEU A 255 2.53 -34.95 -23.14
C LEU A 255 3.22 -34.56 -24.46
N ALA A 256 3.39 -35.52 -25.37
CA ALA A 256 3.95 -35.27 -26.69
C ALA A 256 3.05 -34.36 -27.55
N ASP A 257 1.72 -34.51 -27.47
CA ASP A 257 0.73 -33.63 -28.12
C ASP A 257 0.82 -32.20 -27.55
N ALA A 258 1.21 -32.06 -26.28
CA ALA A 258 1.49 -30.78 -25.63
C ALA A 258 2.95 -30.25 -25.89
N GLY A 259 3.75 -30.95 -26.67
CA GLY A 259 5.13 -30.58 -27.05
C GLY A 259 6.16 -30.80 -25.96
N THR A 260 5.95 -31.72 -25.02
CA THR A 260 6.84 -32.03 -23.88
C THR A 260 6.93 -33.57 -23.68
N ASN A 261 7.72 -33.97 -22.68
CA ASN A 261 7.85 -35.38 -22.28
C ASN A 261 7.86 -35.50 -20.73
N ALA A 262 7.76 -36.72 -20.23
CA ALA A 262 7.67 -37.00 -18.79
C ALA A 262 8.87 -36.47 -18.01
N ASP A 263 10.10 -36.64 -18.54
CA ASP A 263 11.31 -36.19 -17.84
C ASP A 263 11.42 -34.67 -17.80
N GLU A 264 11.05 -33.97 -18.88
CA GLU A 264 11.00 -32.49 -18.90
C GLU A 264 9.95 -31.94 -17.92
N VAL A 265 8.76 -32.55 -17.85
CA VAL A 265 7.72 -32.11 -16.91
C VAL A 265 8.14 -32.34 -15.47
N VAL A 266 8.75 -33.47 -15.15
CA VAL A 266 9.31 -33.75 -13.81
C VAL A 266 10.39 -32.72 -13.44
N HIS A 267 11.31 -32.45 -14.35
CA HIS A 267 12.36 -31.47 -14.11
C HIS A 267 11.82 -30.05 -13.90
N ALA A 268 10.90 -29.63 -14.76
CA ALA A 268 10.24 -28.33 -14.67
C ALA A 268 9.45 -28.17 -13.35
N GLU A 269 8.70 -29.20 -12.92
CA GLU A 269 7.96 -29.17 -11.65
C GLU A 269 8.89 -29.05 -10.44
N HIS A 270 10.01 -29.79 -10.42
CA HIS A 270 11.00 -29.70 -9.33
C HIS A 270 11.65 -28.31 -9.27
N GLN A 271 11.99 -27.73 -10.42
CA GLN A 271 12.53 -26.36 -10.48
C GLN A 271 11.49 -25.35 -9.96
N GLU A 272 10.24 -25.50 -10.37
CA GLU A 272 9.17 -24.62 -9.94
C GLU A 272 8.88 -24.71 -8.45
N GLN A 273 8.87 -25.93 -7.88
CA GLN A 273 8.75 -26.13 -6.43
C GLN A 273 9.91 -25.52 -5.65
N GLY A 274 11.14 -25.71 -6.14
CA GLY A 274 12.34 -25.09 -5.56
C GLY A 274 12.25 -23.57 -5.57
N ALA A 275 11.82 -23.00 -6.69
CA ALA A 275 11.62 -21.58 -6.85
C ALA A 275 10.51 -21.02 -5.92
N MET A 276 9.37 -21.69 -5.84
CA MET A 276 8.28 -21.30 -4.92
C MET A 276 8.73 -21.33 -3.46
N ASN A 277 9.50 -22.34 -3.06
CA ASN A 277 10.04 -22.44 -1.69
C ASN A 277 10.95 -21.24 -1.34
N VAL A 278 11.84 -20.85 -2.25
CA VAL A 278 12.70 -19.67 -2.07
C VAL A 278 11.88 -18.40 -2.00
N SER A 279 10.93 -18.19 -2.92
CA SER A 279 10.11 -16.98 -2.96
C SER A 279 9.23 -16.84 -1.72
N VAL A 280 8.56 -17.91 -1.24
CA VAL A 280 7.74 -17.85 0.01
C VAL A 280 8.63 -17.53 1.20
N ARG A 281 9.79 -18.16 1.33
CA ARG A 281 10.76 -17.84 2.38
C ARG A 281 11.21 -16.38 2.31
N ASN A 282 11.56 -15.89 1.13
CA ASN A 282 11.97 -14.50 0.92
C ASN A 282 10.87 -13.53 1.33
N ILE A 283 9.61 -13.78 0.94
CA ILE A 283 8.47 -12.94 1.32
C ILE A 283 8.32 -12.86 2.82
N VAL A 284 8.29 -14.01 3.52
CA VAL A 284 8.11 -14.04 4.98
C VAL A 284 9.25 -13.33 5.70
N THR A 285 10.50 -13.58 5.30
CA THR A 285 11.66 -12.91 5.89
C THR A 285 11.65 -11.41 5.59
N SER A 286 11.24 -11.01 4.40
CA SER A 286 11.13 -9.60 4.01
C SER A 286 10.04 -8.87 4.80
N MET A 287 8.89 -9.50 5.04
CA MET A 287 7.84 -8.94 5.89
C MET A 287 8.35 -8.62 7.29
N ARG A 288 9.11 -9.53 7.91
CA ARG A 288 9.76 -9.28 9.22
C ARG A 288 10.75 -8.13 9.17
N SER A 289 11.61 -8.11 8.15
CA SER A 289 12.64 -7.09 8.02
C SER A 289 12.04 -5.69 7.77
N ILE A 290 10.98 -5.59 7.00
CA ILE A 290 10.26 -4.34 6.70
C ILE A 290 9.63 -3.74 7.97
N SER A 291 9.11 -4.56 8.90
CA SER A 291 8.54 -4.08 10.16
C SER A 291 9.61 -3.58 11.16
N ALA A 292 10.83 -4.08 11.07
CA ALA A 292 11.95 -3.67 11.93
C ALA A 292 12.83 -2.56 11.33
N PHE A 293 12.54 -2.12 10.08
CA PHE A 293 13.38 -1.19 9.34
C PHE A 293 13.11 0.28 9.72
N ASP A 294 14.17 1.10 9.80
CA ASP A 294 14.06 2.55 10.04
C ASP A 294 13.64 3.31 8.78
N TRP A 295 12.33 3.44 8.58
CA TRP A 295 11.75 4.14 7.45
C TRP A 295 12.01 5.65 7.47
N PRO A 296 11.99 6.36 8.61
CA PRO A 296 12.44 7.74 8.70
C PRO A 296 13.85 7.97 8.15
N GLU A 297 14.84 7.18 8.55
CA GLU A 297 16.20 7.27 8.05
C GLU A 297 16.26 7.01 6.54
N PHE A 298 15.60 5.95 6.07
CA PHE A 298 15.51 5.67 4.64
C PHE A 298 14.90 6.84 3.86
N PHE A 299 13.79 7.41 4.32
CA PHE A 299 13.14 8.55 3.69
C PHE A 299 14.13 9.72 3.53
N GLU A 300 14.84 10.06 4.59
CA GLU A 300 15.78 11.16 4.60
C GLU A 300 17.00 10.93 3.70
N ALA A 301 17.40 9.67 3.54
CA ALA A 301 18.52 9.30 2.67
C ALA A 301 18.18 9.40 1.18
N VAL A 302 16.90 9.21 0.81
CA VAL A 302 16.48 9.19 -0.60
C VAL A 302 15.65 10.41 -1.02
N SER A 303 15.26 11.30 -0.11
CA SER A 303 14.39 12.45 -0.39
C SER A 303 15.12 13.55 -1.16
N SER A 304 14.75 13.77 -2.42
CA SER A 304 15.29 14.88 -3.22
C SER A 304 14.87 16.26 -2.69
N VAL A 305 13.74 16.36 -1.99
CA VAL A 305 13.31 17.61 -1.32
C VAL A 305 14.23 17.90 -0.14
N ASP A 306 14.56 16.88 0.66
CA ASP A 306 15.47 17.04 1.80
C ASP A 306 16.88 17.37 1.35
N GLU A 307 17.36 16.77 0.26
CA GLU A 307 18.66 17.10 -0.34
C GLU A 307 18.74 18.60 -0.69
N ILE A 308 17.69 19.13 -1.35
CA ILE A 308 17.61 20.55 -1.70
C ILE A 308 17.57 21.43 -0.44
N LEU A 309 16.78 21.05 0.57
CA LEU A 309 16.65 21.85 1.80
C LEU A 309 17.92 21.84 2.65
N ARG A 310 18.73 20.76 2.61
CA ARG A 310 20.04 20.69 3.32
C ARG A 310 21.08 21.60 2.68
N HIS A 311 20.90 21.94 1.41
CA HIS A 311 21.86 22.79 0.71
C HIS A 311 21.74 24.23 1.20
N ASP A 312 22.81 24.76 1.83
CA ASP A 312 22.91 26.14 2.32
C ASP A 312 21.86 26.56 3.39
N THR A 313 21.33 25.60 4.15
CA THR A 313 20.42 25.88 5.27
C THR A 313 20.73 24.99 6.48
N HIS A 314 20.23 25.35 7.66
CA HIS A 314 20.31 24.53 8.88
C HIS A 314 19.26 23.41 8.97
N PHE A 315 18.64 23.06 7.85
CA PHE A 315 17.61 22.00 7.84
C PHE A 315 18.13 20.66 8.37
N GLY A 316 19.40 20.33 8.08
CA GLY A 316 20.04 19.08 8.54
C GLY A 316 20.22 18.99 10.06
N ASP A 317 20.35 20.13 10.73
CA ASP A 317 20.60 20.22 12.17
C ASP A 317 19.31 20.16 13.02
N MET A 318 18.13 20.20 12.35
CA MET A 318 16.84 20.18 13.01
C MET A 318 16.42 18.78 13.43
N ASP A 319 15.52 18.68 14.42
CA ASP A 319 14.89 17.41 14.77
C ASP A 319 13.97 16.89 13.66
N PHE A 320 13.68 15.60 13.69
CA PHE A 320 12.84 14.95 12.69
C PHE A 320 11.44 15.60 12.60
N ALA A 321 10.81 15.94 13.73
CA ALA A 321 9.47 16.50 13.76
C ALA A 321 9.41 17.89 13.10
N THR A 322 10.45 18.70 13.27
CA THR A 322 10.57 20.01 12.61
C THR A 322 10.80 19.86 11.11
N ARG A 323 11.68 18.93 10.69
CA ARG A 323 11.88 18.61 9.27
C ARG A 323 10.59 18.13 8.62
N ASP A 324 9.82 17.30 9.32
CA ASP A 324 8.55 16.78 8.84
C ASP A 324 7.48 17.86 8.68
N ASN A 325 7.42 18.84 9.59
CA ASN A 325 6.57 20.01 9.42
C ASN A 325 6.91 20.82 8.17
N TYR A 326 8.19 20.93 7.80
CA TYR A 326 8.62 21.61 6.58
C TYR A 326 8.21 20.83 5.34
N ARG A 327 8.36 19.49 5.35
CA ARG A 327 7.90 18.61 4.28
C ARG A 327 6.40 18.75 4.05
N HIS A 328 5.60 18.70 5.11
CA HIS A 328 4.15 18.91 5.04
C HIS A 328 3.79 20.29 4.49
N ALA A 329 4.53 21.35 4.87
CA ALA A 329 4.30 22.68 4.34
C ALA A 329 4.60 22.76 2.83
N ILE A 330 5.67 22.12 2.36
CA ILE A 330 6.02 22.04 0.93
C ILE A 330 4.95 21.27 0.16
N GLU A 331 4.52 20.10 0.66
CA GLU A 331 3.44 19.32 0.06
C GLU A 331 2.15 20.14 -0.06
N ASP A 332 1.81 20.89 0.98
CA ASP A 332 0.63 21.75 1.00
C ASP A 332 0.72 22.89 -0.02
N LEU A 333 1.88 23.55 -0.10
CA LEU A 333 2.15 24.62 -1.06
C LEU A 333 2.14 24.10 -2.50
N SER A 334 2.74 22.95 -2.74
CA SER A 334 2.72 22.27 -4.04
C SER A 334 1.28 21.98 -4.51
N ARG A 335 0.46 21.37 -3.65
CA ARG A 335 -0.94 21.06 -3.96
C ARG A 335 -1.79 22.28 -4.28
N GLY A 336 -1.53 23.40 -3.61
CA GLY A 336 -2.32 24.62 -3.80
C GLY A 336 -1.84 25.54 -4.90
N SER A 337 -0.59 25.42 -5.36
CA SER A 337 0.00 26.29 -6.38
C SER A 337 0.17 25.64 -7.75
N GLY A 338 0.09 24.30 -7.83
CA GLY A 338 0.35 23.54 -9.05
C GLY A 338 1.84 23.41 -9.42
N HIS A 339 2.74 23.94 -8.57
CA HIS A 339 4.18 23.71 -8.68
C HIS A 339 4.56 22.37 -8.07
N SER A 340 5.63 21.73 -8.57
CA SER A 340 6.16 20.51 -7.97
C SER A 340 6.78 20.81 -6.58
N GLU A 341 6.84 19.80 -5.71
CA GLU A 341 7.47 19.92 -4.38
C GLU A 341 8.93 20.36 -4.48
N ILE A 342 9.64 19.85 -5.50
CA ILE A 342 11.02 20.23 -5.83
C ILE A 342 11.13 21.70 -6.21
N GLU A 343 10.21 22.22 -7.01
CA GLU A 343 10.19 23.65 -7.38
C GLU A 343 9.93 24.54 -6.18
N VAL A 344 8.98 24.12 -5.31
CA VAL A 344 8.71 24.85 -4.06
C VAL A 344 9.94 24.86 -3.17
N ALA A 345 10.61 23.71 -2.96
CA ALA A 345 11.82 23.62 -2.17
C ALA A 345 12.95 24.50 -2.72
N LYS A 346 13.21 24.46 -4.03
CA LYS A 346 14.21 25.31 -4.70
C LYS A 346 13.92 26.81 -4.55
N ARG A 347 12.65 27.22 -4.58
CA ARG A 347 12.27 28.63 -4.36
C ARG A 347 12.49 29.04 -2.91
N VAL A 348 12.17 28.17 -1.94
CA VAL A 348 12.46 28.43 -0.53
C VAL A 348 13.95 28.66 -0.30
N VAL A 349 14.81 27.76 -0.77
CA VAL A 349 16.27 27.89 -0.63
C VAL A 349 16.78 29.17 -1.31
N ARG A 350 16.26 29.51 -2.48
CA ARG A 350 16.61 30.77 -3.14
C ARG A 350 16.27 32.02 -2.31
N HIS A 351 15.11 32.03 -1.65
CA HIS A 351 14.76 33.12 -0.74
C HIS A 351 15.68 33.21 0.48
N VAL A 352 16.04 32.06 1.05
CA VAL A 352 16.99 31.95 2.16
C VAL A 352 18.34 32.53 1.75
N GLN A 353 18.89 32.14 0.59
CA GLN A 353 20.15 32.64 0.06
C GLN A 353 20.13 34.16 -0.22
N GLN A 354 19.02 34.66 -0.79
CA GLN A 354 18.84 36.11 -1.01
C GLN A 354 18.73 36.89 0.27
N ALA A 355 18.14 36.33 1.32
CA ALA A 355 18.08 36.94 2.63
C ALA A 355 19.46 36.95 3.30
N ALA A 356 20.20 35.85 3.19
CA ALA A 356 21.57 35.74 3.76
C ALA A 356 22.54 36.72 3.08
N SER A 357 22.48 36.89 1.77
CA SER A 357 23.31 37.85 1.04
C SER A 357 23.03 39.32 1.49
N LYS A 358 21.76 39.68 1.71
CA LYS A 358 21.37 41.00 2.20
C LYS A 358 21.82 41.26 3.65
N VAL A 359 21.93 40.21 4.47
CA VAL A 359 22.41 40.33 5.85
C VAL A 359 23.93 40.55 5.87
N SER A 360 24.68 39.86 5.01
CA SER A 360 26.14 40.03 4.89
C SER A 360 26.54 41.42 4.39
N ASP A 361 25.75 42.04 3.50
CA ASP A 361 26.05 43.38 2.95
C ASP A 361 25.75 44.54 3.92
N VAL A 362 24.96 44.30 4.98
CA VAL A 362 24.46 45.35 5.89
C VAL A 362 25.02 45.21 7.32
N SER A 363 26.15 44.56 7.52
CA SER A 363 26.74 44.27 8.86
C SER A 363 27.06 45.49 9.75
N HIS A 364 26.49 46.67 9.50
CA HIS A 364 26.81 47.90 10.22
C HIS A 364 25.62 48.61 10.92
N ASN A 365 24.40 48.12 10.89
CA ASN A 365 23.29 48.75 11.60
C ASN A 365 22.36 47.74 12.30
N GLY A 366 22.32 47.83 13.58
CA GLY A 366 21.78 46.98 14.65
C GLY A 366 20.29 46.65 14.72
N ASP A 367 19.69 46.03 13.69
CA ASP A 367 18.32 45.48 13.75
C ASP A 367 18.33 43.95 13.55
N GLU A 368 18.89 43.21 14.51
CA GLU A 368 19.34 41.83 14.37
C GLU A 368 18.29 40.71 14.49
N PRO A 369 17.27 40.73 15.36
CA PRO A 369 16.53 39.45 15.58
C PRO A 369 15.52 39.11 14.49
N SER A 370 15.03 40.06 13.70
CA SER A 370 14.05 39.82 12.65
C SER A 370 14.66 39.43 11.31
N ARG A 371 15.91 39.84 11.04
CA ARG A 371 16.64 39.52 9.81
C ARG A 371 17.23 38.10 9.83
N GLY A 372 17.76 37.66 10.97
CA GLY A 372 18.26 36.30 11.16
C GLY A 372 17.20 35.21 10.91
N ARG A 373 15.92 35.50 11.17
CA ARG A 373 14.82 34.56 10.89
C ARG A 373 14.50 34.38 9.42
N GLN A 374 14.84 35.33 8.56
CA GLN A 374 14.60 35.26 7.12
C GLN A 374 15.62 34.35 6.40
N THR A 375 16.72 34.02 7.06
CA THR A 375 17.72 33.07 6.55
C THR A 375 17.34 31.61 6.82
N GLU A 376 16.20 31.37 7.46
CA GLU A 376 15.70 30.02 7.76
C GLU A 376 14.51 29.62 6.85
N PRO A 377 14.48 28.39 6.32
CA PRO A 377 13.37 27.89 5.49
C PRO A 377 12.01 27.99 6.17
N GLY A 378 11.97 27.79 7.50
CA GLY A 378 10.75 27.85 8.31
C GLY A 378 10.05 29.21 8.28
N TYR A 379 10.77 30.29 8.04
CA TYR A 379 10.16 31.61 7.89
C TYR A 379 9.17 31.65 6.73
N TYR A 380 9.54 31.06 5.60
CA TYR A 380 8.71 31.03 4.38
C TYR A 380 7.69 29.88 4.37
N LEU A 381 7.99 28.78 5.04
CA LEU A 381 7.15 27.58 5.03
C LEU A 381 6.03 27.61 6.06
N ILE A 382 6.34 28.01 7.30
CA ILE A 382 5.41 27.86 8.44
C ILE A 382 5.21 29.15 9.27
N SER A 383 6.02 30.20 9.03
CA SER A 383 6.03 31.41 9.84
C SER A 383 5.49 32.65 9.09
N ARG A 384 5.90 33.84 9.51
CA ARG A 384 5.39 35.14 9.03
C ARG A 384 5.61 35.40 7.55
N GLY A 385 6.62 34.79 6.92
CA GLY A 385 6.91 34.92 5.49
C GLY A 385 5.95 34.12 4.59
N ARG A 386 5.26 33.10 5.14
CA ARG A 386 4.39 32.20 4.38
C ARG A 386 3.31 32.91 3.53
N PRO A 387 2.58 33.93 4.02
CA PRO A 387 1.55 34.58 3.21
C PRO A 387 2.11 35.34 1.98
N ALA A 388 3.34 35.84 2.08
CA ALA A 388 4.01 36.47 0.94
C ALA A 388 4.47 35.41 -0.08
N PHE A 389 5.04 34.32 0.39
CA PHE A 389 5.48 33.20 -0.41
C PHE A 389 4.30 32.48 -1.10
N GLU A 390 3.15 32.31 -0.42
CA GLU A 390 1.91 31.79 -1.03
C GLU A 390 1.43 32.66 -2.21
N ARG A 391 1.52 33.97 -2.10
CA ARG A 391 1.15 34.89 -3.20
C ARG A 391 2.09 34.79 -4.39
N GLU A 392 3.37 34.65 -4.15
CA GLU A 392 4.38 34.45 -5.18
C GLU A 392 4.17 33.14 -5.94
N LEU A 393 3.84 32.05 -5.21
CA LEU A 393 3.53 30.75 -5.80
C LEU A 393 2.19 30.73 -6.54
N GLY A 394 1.34 31.74 -6.43
CA GLY A 394 -0.02 31.71 -6.95
C GLY A 394 -0.92 30.72 -6.20
N PHE A 395 -0.70 30.54 -4.90
CA PHE A 395 -1.40 29.55 -4.08
C PHE A 395 -2.89 29.82 -3.97
N HIS A 396 -3.71 28.85 -4.36
CA HIS A 396 -5.17 28.92 -4.28
C HIS A 396 -5.65 28.39 -2.92
N VAL A 397 -6.08 29.32 -2.05
CA VAL A 397 -6.63 28.96 -0.74
C VAL A 397 -8.03 28.39 -0.93
N SER A 398 -8.27 27.14 -0.52
CA SER A 398 -9.62 26.57 -0.53
C SER A 398 -10.56 27.36 0.40
N LEU A 399 -11.86 27.45 0.07
CA LEU A 399 -12.86 28.19 0.85
C LEU A 399 -12.86 27.78 2.33
N ARG A 400 -12.73 26.47 2.61
CA ARG A 400 -12.66 25.95 3.98
C ARG A 400 -11.43 26.51 4.74
N ARG A 401 -10.26 26.54 4.10
CA ARG A 401 -9.03 27.11 4.70
C ARG A 401 -9.11 28.62 4.85
N TRP A 402 -9.73 29.30 3.90
CA TRP A 402 -9.96 30.74 3.99
C TRP A 402 -10.86 31.08 5.19
N LEU A 403 -11.97 30.35 5.36
CA LEU A 403 -12.86 30.51 6.52
C LEU A 403 -12.14 30.22 7.84
N LEU A 404 -11.32 29.17 7.89
CA LEU A 404 -10.52 28.83 9.08
C LEU A 404 -9.51 29.93 9.40
N ARG A 405 -8.81 30.48 8.40
CA ARG A 405 -7.88 31.62 8.60
C ARG A 405 -8.59 32.87 9.08
N LEU A 406 -9.77 33.15 8.56
CA LEU A 406 -10.61 34.26 9.00
C LEU A 406 -11.05 34.04 10.46
N TYR A 407 -11.49 32.84 10.81
CA TYR A 407 -11.85 32.46 12.17
C TYR A 407 -10.69 32.61 13.15
N ILE A 408 -9.49 32.15 12.79
CA ILE A 408 -8.30 32.29 13.62
C ILE A 408 -7.88 33.77 13.78
N ARG A 409 -8.00 34.59 12.73
CA ARG A 409 -7.71 36.04 12.81
C ARG A 409 -8.67 36.78 13.74
N ALA A 410 -9.93 36.36 13.74
CA ALA A 410 -10.98 36.87 14.59
C ALA A 410 -11.26 35.91 15.77
N ALA A 411 -10.21 35.38 16.41
CA ALA A 411 -10.35 34.25 17.35
C ALA A 411 -11.34 34.53 18.48
N VAL A 412 -11.27 35.67 19.16
CA VAL A 412 -12.16 35.98 20.27
C VAL A 412 -13.60 36.27 19.79
N PRO A 413 -13.85 37.19 18.84
CA PRO A 413 -15.21 37.41 18.36
C PRO A 413 -15.79 36.21 17.61
N GLY A 414 -14.95 35.45 16.89
CA GLY A 414 -15.38 34.21 16.22
C GLY A 414 -15.84 33.16 17.22
N TYR A 415 -15.06 32.92 18.26
CA TYR A 415 -15.38 31.95 19.31
C TYR A 415 -16.66 32.34 20.07
N LEU A 416 -16.75 33.57 20.56
CA LEU A 416 -17.93 34.06 21.26
C LEU A 416 -19.17 34.10 20.35
N GLY A 417 -18.99 34.52 19.09
CA GLY A 417 -20.08 34.57 18.12
C GLY A 417 -20.64 33.18 17.77
N THR A 418 -19.76 32.17 17.63
CA THR A 418 -20.22 30.80 17.39
C THR A 418 -20.92 30.19 18.59
N ILE A 419 -20.47 30.48 19.83
CA ILE A 419 -21.17 30.08 21.05
C ILE A 419 -22.58 30.73 21.08
N ALA A 420 -22.66 32.04 20.88
CA ALA A 420 -23.93 32.75 20.89
C ALA A 420 -24.91 32.23 19.82
N LEU A 421 -24.39 32.00 18.59
CA LEU A 421 -25.20 31.46 17.50
C LEU A 421 -25.71 30.04 17.82
N LEU A 422 -24.83 29.14 18.29
CA LEU A 422 -25.22 27.78 18.63
C LEU A 422 -26.20 27.74 19.82
N THR A 423 -25.96 28.55 20.82
CA THR A 423 -26.90 28.74 21.94
C THR A 423 -28.28 29.19 21.45
N GLY A 424 -28.33 30.18 20.53
CA GLY A 424 -29.59 30.62 19.91
C GLY A 424 -30.31 29.51 19.14
N ILE A 425 -29.56 28.70 18.38
CA ILE A 425 -30.14 27.55 17.65
C ILE A 425 -30.69 26.51 18.64
N LEU A 426 -29.96 26.18 19.68
CA LEU A 426 -30.41 25.24 20.71
C LEU A 426 -31.64 25.70 21.47
N LEU A 427 -31.75 27.02 21.68
CA LEU A 427 -32.96 27.62 22.29
C LEU A 427 -34.14 27.69 21.33
N ALA A 428 -33.92 27.85 20.04
CA ALA A 428 -34.97 28.02 19.06
C ALA A 428 -35.98 26.86 19.05
N LEU A 429 -35.46 25.59 19.14
CA LEU A 429 -36.31 24.42 19.09
C LEU A 429 -37.34 24.34 20.26
N PRO A 430 -36.91 24.41 21.55
CA PRO A 430 -37.88 24.35 22.65
C PRO A 430 -38.80 25.57 22.69
N LEU A 431 -38.36 26.74 22.23
CA LEU A 431 -39.21 27.93 22.15
C LEU A 431 -40.27 27.81 21.06
N LEU A 432 -39.91 27.31 19.88
CA LEU A 432 -40.86 27.07 18.78
C LEU A 432 -41.91 26.05 19.19
N LEU A 433 -41.49 24.92 19.77
CA LEU A 433 -42.43 23.89 20.25
C LEU A 433 -43.37 24.43 21.31
N SER A 434 -42.88 25.23 22.27
CA SER A 434 -43.71 25.84 23.31
C SER A 434 -44.66 26.87 22.74
N PHE A 435 -44.27 27.62 21.73
CA PHE A 435 -45.09 28.56 21.02
C PHE A 435 -46.27 27.85 20.28
N GLU A 436 -46.02 26.77 19.58
CA GLU A 436 -47.03 25.94 18.91
C GLU A 436 -48.06 25.36 19.89
N HIS A 437 -47.63 25.06 21.13
CA HIS A 437 -48.51 24.57 22.18
C HIS A 437 -49.28 25.71 22.92
N GLY A 438 -49.22 26.94 22.40
CA GLY A 438 -50.01 28.08 22.92
C GLY A 438 -49.47 28.72 24.18
N THR A 439 -48.15 28.54 24.47
CA THR A 439 -47.52 29.20 25.64
C THR A 439 -47.47 30.70 25.44
N GLY A 440 -48.02 31.46 26.40
CA GLY A 440 -48.08 32.91 26.34
C GLY A 440 -46.65 33.53 26.42
N THR A 441 -46.51 34.78 25.97
CA THR A 441 -45.23 35.50 25.85
C THR A 441 -44.43 35.52 27.15
N LYS A 442 -45.06 35.63 28.31
CA LYS A 442 -44.36 35.58 29.61
C LYS A 442 -43.73 34.21 29.89
N GLY A 443 -44.41 33.13 29.51
CA GLY A 443 -43.90 31.76 29.64
C GLY A 443 -42.73 31.51 28.74
N LEU A 444 -42.76 31.99 27.47
CA LEU A 444 -41.63 31.89 26.52
C LEU A 444 -40.40 32.65 27.00
N VAL A 445 -40.56 33.85 27.57
CA VAL A 445 -39.41 34.60 28.14
C VAL A 445 -38.81 33.87 29.34
N LEU A 446 -39.64 33.31 30.20
CA LEU A 446 -39.15 32.54 31.37
C LEU A 446 -38.44 31.26 30.93
N LEU A 447 -38.98 30.54 29.93
CA LEU A 447 -38.35 29.37 29.34
C LEU A 447 -37.01 29.72 28.71
N ALA A 448 -36.96 30.80 27.92
CA ALA A 448 -35.72 31.26 27.30
C ALA A 448 -34.65 31.58 28.35
N PHE A 449 -35.02 32.25 29.44
CA PHE A 449 -34.11 32.61 30.51
C PHE A 449 -33.52 31.39 31.22
N PHE A 450 -34.33 30.41 31.60
CA PHE A 450 -33.84 29.20 32.29
C PHE A 450 -33.14 28.22 31.37
N ALA A 451 -33.57 28.11 30.10
CA ALA A 451 -32.93 27.24 29.14
C ALA A 451 -31.61 27.83 28.56
N ALA A 452 -31.36 29.14 28.71
CA ALA A 452 -30.15 29.78 28.20
C ALA A 452 -28.90 29.23 28.84
N VAL A 453 -28.90 28.92 30.15
CA VAL A 453 -27.74 28.38 30.85
C VAL A 453 -27.34 26.99 30.32
N PRO A 454 -28.23 25.96 30.36
CA PRO A 454 -27.85 24.64 29.85
C PRO A 454 -27.57 24.64 28.34
N ALA A 455 -28.26 25.50 27.56
CA ALA A 455 -27.96 25.62 26.13
C ALA A 455 -26.57 26.23 25.86
N SER A 456 -26.16 27.22 26.66
CA SER A 456 -24.83 27.81 26.54
C SER A 456 -23.72 26.81 26.95
N ASP A 457 -23.93 26.06 28.02
CA ASP A 457 -22.97 25.03 28.45
C ASP A 457 -22.77 23.94 27.40
N LEU A 458 -23.85 23.47 26.79
CA LEU A 458 -23.78 22.50 25.71
C LEU A 458 -23.07 23.10 24.46
N ALA A 459 -23.39 24.36 24.11
CA ALA A 459 -22.73 25.06 23.01
C ALA A 459 -21.22 25.19 23.23
N ILE A 460 -20.79 25.60 24.45
CA ILE A 460 -19.38 25.69 24.82
C ILE A 460 -18.70 24.34 24.70
N ALA A 461 -19.28 23.26 25.22
CA ALA A 461 -18.71 21.92 25.16
C ALA A 461 -18.52 21.43 23.71
N LEU A 462 -19.53 21.63 22.85
CA LEU A 462 -19.48 21.24 21.45
C LEU A 462 -18.43 22.04 20.65
N ILE A 463 -18.35 23.37 20.90
CA ILE A 463 -17.39 24.22 20.21
C ILE A 463 -15.97 23.94 20.69
N ASN A 464 -15.74 23.74 21.99
CA ASN A 464 -14.41 23.36 22.50
C ASN A 464 -13.93 22.04 21.88
N ARG A 465 -14.82 21.04 21.80
CA ARG A 465 -14.49 19.79 21.13
C ARG A 465 -14.14 20.00 19.66
N ALA A 466 -14.95 20.74 18.92
CA ALA A 466 -14.71 21.02 17.50
C ALA A 466 -13.41 21.81 17.27
N VAL A 467 -13.08 22.76 18.16
CA VAL A 467 -11.84 23.53 18.11
C VAL A 467 -10.63 22.64 18.40
N MET A 468 -10.69 21.76 19.42
CA MET A 468 -9.61 20.81 19.71
C MET A 468 -9.37 19.81 18.57
N ASP A 469 -10.44 19.27 18.01
CA ASP A 469 -10.37 18.32 16.90
C ASP A 469 -9.85 18.98 15.59
N SER A 470 -10.13 20.30 15.40
CA SER A 470 -9.79 21.00 14.15
C SER A 470 -8.44 21.71 14.16
N LEU A 471 -8.01 22.25 15.31
CA LEU A 471 -6.81 23.08 15.42
C LEU A 471 -5.63 22.33 16.04
N GLY A 472 -5.87 21.27 16.79
CA GLY A 472 -4.85 20.52 17.52
C GLY A 472 -4.05 21.38 18.52
N PRO A 473 -3.21 20.78 19.36
CA PRO A 473 -2.34 21.52 20.24
C PRO A 473 -1.22 22.21 19.43
N ARG A 474 -1.03 23.51 19.59
CA ARG A 474 0.18 24.18 19.09
C ARG A 474 1.37 23.70 19.91
N ARG A 475 2.31 23.03 19.27
CA ARG A 475 3.62 22.78 19.86
C ARG A 475 4.32 24.15 20.01
N LEU A 476 4.75 24.46 21.23
CA LEU A 476 5.61 25.61 21.46
C LEU A 476 6.96 25.33 20.78
N PRO A 477 7.59 26.37 20.19
CA PRO A 477 8.90 26.24 19.57
C PRO A 477 9.97 25.87 20.59
#